data_a344dc247cee757f39922a1b6ea9dc49
#
_entry.id   a344dc247cee757f39922a1b6ea9dc49
#
_cell.length_a   1.000
_cell.length_b   1.000
_cell.length_c   1.000
_cell.angle_alpha   90.00
_cell.angle_beta   90.00
_cell.angle_gamma   90.00
#
_symmetry.space_group_name_H-M   'P 1'
#
loop_
_entity.id
_entity.type
_entity.pdbx_description
1 polymer ?
#
loop_
_entity_poly.entity_id
_entity_poly.type
_entity_poly.pdbx_seq_one_letter_code
_entity_poly.pdbx_strand_id
1 'polypeptide(L)' 'MPGFELIGEEERAALNELMDEGGVLFAHGFGPMRKRYHVRELEAAFRDKLGANDALCVSSGTAAIKVALKSL' A
#
# COMPACT_ATOMS: atom_id res chain seq x y z
N MET A 1 -2.93 -18.24 12.78
CA MET A 1 -3.57 -17.44 11.75
C MET A 1 -3.11 -17.88 10.38
N PRO A 2 -4.03 -18.23 9.48
CA PRO A 2 -3.63 -18.60 8.12
C PRO A 2 -3.04 -17.37 7.40
N GLY A 3 -1.87 -17.54 6.84
CA GLY A 3 -1.24 -16.47 6.10
C GLY A 3 0.15 -16.10 6.59
N PHE A 4 0.44 -16.28 7.89
CA PHE A 4 1.77 -15.96 8.39
C PHE A 4 2.85 -16.85 7.75
N GLU A 5 2.49 -18.04 7.35
CA GLU A 5 3.39 -18.98 6.65
C GLU A 5 3.77 -18.49 5.25
N LEU A 6 3.01 -17.55 4.69
CA LEU A 6 3.29 -16.96 3.39
C LEU A 6 4.26 -15.78 3.49
N ILE A 7 4.56 -15.35 4.71
CA ILE A 7 5.48 -14.24 4.95
C ILE A 7 6.89 -14.82 5.10
N GLY A 8 7.80 -14.46 4.21
CA GLY A 8 9.13 -15.02 4.17
C GLY A 8 10.18 -14.05 3.65
N GLU A 9 11.11 -14.57 2.87
CA GLU A 9 12.27 -13.81 2.42
C GLU A 9 11.90 -12.65 1.46
N GLU A 10 10.87 -12.82 0.65
CA GLU A 10 10.45 -11.76 -0.27
C GLU A 10 9.93 -10.55 0.52
N GLU A 11 9.15 -10.80 1.55
CA GLU A 11 8.60 -9.75 2.42
C GLU A 11 9.70 -9.11 3.24
N ARG A 12 10.65 -9.90 3.72
CA ARG A 12 11.81 -9.39 4.45
C ARG A 12 12.63 -8.46 3.56
N ALA A 13 12.89 -8.87 2.33
CA ALA A 13 13.65 -8.07 1.37
C ALA A 13 12.92 -6.74 1.07
N ALA A 14 11.59 -6.77 0.93
CA ALA A 14 10.81 -5.59 0.68
C ALA A 14 10.87 -4.61 1.85
N LEU A 15 10.79 -5.11 3.09
CA LEU A 15 10.90 -4.27 4.28
C LEU A 15 12.29 -3.66 4.41
N ASN A 16 13.34 -4.44 4.13
CA ASN A 16 14.70 -3.94 4.15
C ASN A 16 14.92 -2.84 3.12
N GLU A 17 14.38 -3.03 1.92
CA GLU A 17 14.43 -2.02 0.87
C GLU A 17 13.75 -0.73 1.31
N LEU A 18 12.58 -0.82 1.96
CA LEU A 18 11.88 0.33 2.48
C LEU A 18 12.71 1.10 3.50
N MET A 19 13.36 0.38 4.42
CA MET A 19 14.22 1.00 5.42
C MET A 19 15.46 1.65 4.79
N ASP A 20 16.03 1.03 3.76
CA ASP A 20 17.19 1.56 3.03
C ASP A 20 16.83 2.83 2.26
N GLU A 21 15.58 2.97 1.84
CA GLU A 21 15.08 4.15 1.14
C GLU A 21 14.82 5.35 2.06
N GLY A 22 15.11 5.23 3.35
CA GLY A 22 14.95 6.32 4.31
C GLY A 22 13.95 6.06 5.41
N GLY A 23 13.27 4.91 5.38
CA GLY A 23 12.36 4.49 6.45
C GLY A 23 11.07 5.28 6.54
N VAL A 24 10.63 5.92 5.45
CA VAL A 24 9.34 6.62 5.45
C VAL A 24 8.23 5.59 5.34
N LEU A 25 7.51 5.39 6.44
CA LEU A 25 6.52 4.32 6.58
C LEU A 25 5.09 4.76 6.29
N PHE A 26 4.86 6.04 6.07
CA PHE A 26 3.53 6.56 5.81
C PHE A 26 3.13 6.34 4.35
N ALA A 27 1.85 6.11 4.13
CA ALA A 27 1.33 5.84 2.79
C ALA A 27 1.49 7.03 1.85
N HIS A 28 1.34 8.24 2.37
CA HIS A 28 1.35 9.48 1.59
C HIS A 28 2.22 10.54 2.25
N GLY A 29 2.56 11.56 1.48
CA GLY A 29 3.34 12.69 1.97
C GLY A 29 4.84 12.41 1.95
N PHE A 30 5.59 13.33 2.55
CA PHE A 30 7.06 13.25 2.67
C PHE A 30 7.77 13.09 1.32
N GLY A 31 7.22 13.73 0.25
CA GLY A 31 7.74 13.60 -1.11
C GLY A 31 9.24 13.83 -1.25
N PRO A 32 9.80 14.93 -0.69
CA PRO A 32 11.23 15.20 -0.83
C PRO A 32 12.13 14.16 -0.17
N MET A 33 11.59 13.36 0.76
CA MET A 33 12.34 12.35 1.51
C MET A 33 12.14 10.94 0.97
N ARG A 34 11.31 10.77 -0.03
CA ARG A 34 10.92 9.45 -0.52
C ARG A 34 11.48 9.16 -1.91
N LYS A 35 11.96 7.95 -2.10
CA LYS A 35 12.36 7.44 -3.41
C LYS A 35 11.23 6.71 -4.11
N ARG A 36 10.35 6.06 -3.34
CA ARG A 36 9.22 5.29 -3.88
C ARG A 36 7.98 5.49 -3.04
N TYR A 37 6.82 5.32 -3.67
CA TYR A 37 5.52 5.36 -3.02
C TYR A 37 4.91 3.97 -3.09
N HIS A 38 5.28 3.10 -2.17
CA HIS A 38 4.87 1.69 -2.19
C HIS A 38 3.35 1.50 -2.20
N VAL A 39 2.63 2.29 -1.42
CA VAL A 39 1.17 2.20 -1.38
C VAL A 39 0.56 2.62 -2.71
N ARG A 40 1.07 3.66 -3.35
CA ARG A 40 0.59 4.08 -4.67
C ARG A 40 0.86 3.01 -5.72
N GLU A 41 1.99 2.34 -5.64
CA GLU A 41 2.31 1.24 -6.55
C GLU A 41 1.35 0.07 -6.36
N LEU A 42 0.99 -0.24 -5.10
CA LEU A 42 0.02 -1.27 -4.80
C LEU A 42 -1.36 -0.90 -5.34
N GLU A 43 -1.78 0.34 -5.15
CA GLU A 43 -3.06 0.83 -5.68
C GLU A 43 -3.12 0.71 -7.20
N ALA A 44 -2.04 1.07 -7.89
CA ALA A 44 -1.96 0.94 -9.34
C ALA A 44 -2.04 -0.52 -9.79
N ALA A 45 -1.35 -1.42 -9.09
CA ALA A 45 -1.39 -2.85 -9.39
C ALA A 45 -2.80 -3.43 -9.22
N PHE A 46 -3.52 -3.01 -8.18
CA PHE A 46 -4.92 -3.43 -7.98
C PHE A 46 -5.83 -2.92 -9.09
N ARG A 47 -5.67 -1.67 -9.49
CA ARG A 47 -6.46 -1.13 -10.62
C ARG A 47 -6.27 -1.96 -11.87
N ASP A 48 -5.01 -2.24 -12.20
CA ASP A 48 -4.67 -2.98 -13.42
C ASP A 48 -5.21 -4.40 -13.37
N LYS A 49 -5.06 -5.07 -12.24
CA LYS A 49 -5.48 -6.46 -12.09
C LYS A 49 -6.99 -6.61 -12.14
N LEU A 50 -7.73 -5.68 -11.55
CA LEU A 50 -9.18 -5.74 -11.45
C LEU A 50 -9.89 -4.98 -12.56
N GLY A 51 -9.16 -4.24 -13.38
CA GLY A 51 -9.76 -3.41 -14.44
C GLY A 51 -10.56 -2.24 -13.90
N ALA A 52 -10.25 -1.77 -12.71
CA ALA A 52 -10.94 -0.64 -12.09
C ALA A 52 -10.36 0.69 -12.55
N ASN A 53 -11.15 1.75 -12.45
CA ASN A 53 -10.68 3.09 -12.79
C ASN A 53 -9.79 3.67 -11.70
N ASP A 54 -10.11 3.39 -10.44
CA ASP A 54 -9.37 3.89 -9.28
C ASP A 54 -9.23 2.84 -8.21
N ALA A 55 -8.22 2.99 -7.37
CA ALA A 55 -8.02 2.17 -6.18
C ALA A 55 -7.42 3.05 -5.08
N LEU A 56 -7.85 2.85 -3.85
CA LEU A 56 -7.35 3.60 -2.70
C LEU A 56 -7.16 2.65 -1.51
N CYS A 57 -5.96 2.67 -0.93
CA CYS A 57 -5.68 1.92 0.29
C CYS A 57 -6.11 2.72 1.51
N VAL A 58 -6.76 2.06 2.44
CA VAL A 58 -7.23 2.67 3.69
C VAL A 58 -6.86 1.77 4.87
N SER A 59 -6.97 2.31 6.08
CA SER A 59 -6.47 1.63 7.27
C SER A 59 -7.40 0.55 7.84
N SER A 60 -8.66 0.50 7.42
CA SER A 60 -9.63 -0.47 7.94
C SER A 60 -10.81 -0.63 7.00
N GLY A 61 -11.57 -1.72 7.20
CA GLY A 61 -12.80 -1.94 6.45
C GLY A 61 -13.86 -0.86 6.69
N THR A 62 -13.95 -0.34 7.92
CA THR A 62 -14.87 0.76 8.22
C THR A 62 -14.49 2.03 7.43
N ALA A 63 -13.22 2.36 7.36
CA ALA A 63 -12.74 3.49 6.57
C ALA A 63 -13.05 3.29 5.09
N ALA A 64 -12.89 2.07 4.58
CA ALA A 64 -13.19 1.75 3.18
C ALA A 64 -14.66 2.01 2.86
N ILE A 65 -15.57 1.60 3.73
CA ILE A 65 -17.01 1.83 3.54
C ILE A 65 -17.33 3.33 3.54
N LYS A 66 -16.75 4.08 4.46
CA LYS A 66 -16.96 5.53 4.55
C LYS A 66 -16.48 6.24 3.28
N VAL A 67 -15.30 5.88 2.79
CA VAL A 67 -14.74 6.48 1.56
C VAL A 67 -15.62 6.13 0.37
N ALA A 68 -16.05 4.87 0.26
CA ALA A 68 -16.92 4.43 -0.84
C ALA A 68 -18.23 5.21 -0.86
N LEU A 69 -18.86 5.40 0.29
CA LEU A 69 -20.12 6.14 0.40
C LEU A 69 -19.95 7.62 0.03
N LYS A 70 -18.85 8.23 0.44
CA LYS A 70 -18.60 9.65 0.12
C LYS A 70 -18.25 9.88 -1.35
N SER A 71 -17.81 8.85 -2.06
CA SER A 71 -17.46 8.97 -3.47
C SER A 71 -18.65 8.82 -4.42
N LEU A 72 -19.80 8.46 -3.89
CA LEU A 72 -21.02 8.31 -4.70
C LEU A 72 -21.70 9.69 -5.00
#